data_a97e1a4e39bbf40dd7d1c10a679f9a06
#
_entry.id   a97e1a4e39bbf40dd7d1c10a679f9a06
#
_cell.length_a   1.000
_cell.length_b   1.000
_cell.length_c   1.000
_cell.angle_alpha   90.00
_cell.angle_beta   90.00
_cell.angle_gamma   90.00
#
_symmetry.space_group_name_H-M   'P 1'
#
loop_
_entity.id
_entity.type
_entity.pdbx_description
1 polymer ?
#
loop_
_entity_poly.entity_id
_entity_poly.type
_entity_poly.pdbx_seq_one_letter_code
_entity_poly.pdbx_strand_id
1 'polypeptide(L)'
;LGKAWDNRIGCAVMADVMENIGTKHPNTVYGVATVQEEVGLRGAQTSVNLLSPDVAFVIDTCVAGGTPGVSDDVAPAKLGKGIAITIFDAGMIPNTALRDFAKEVAEELKLPTQISISEGGATDGGRIHLHDSGVLTLTFSIPTRYIHSHQSIIHMDDYQGAVQLITAMICLLYTSPSPRDYAAS
;
A
#
# COMPACT_ATOMS: atom_id res chain seq x y z
N LEU A 1 -0.52 5.84 -19.53
CA LEU A 1 -1.66 6.76 -19.48
C LEU A 1 -2.96 5.96 -19.41
N GLY A 2 -3.84 6.31 -18.50
CA GLY A 2 -5.16 5.65 -18.36
C GLY A 2 -6.13 6.49 -17.55
N LYS A 3 -7.34 5.94 -17.39
CA LYS A 3 -8.41 6.58 -16.61
C LYS A 3 -8.44 6.01 -15.20
N ALA A 4 -8.62 6.90 -14.22
CA ALA A 4 -8.88 6.53 -12.83
C ALA A 4 -7.89 5.46 -12.33
N TRP A 5 -6.58 5.73 -12.49
CA TRP A 5 -5.58 4.89 -11.85
C TRP A 5 -5.76 4.88 -10.33
N ASP A 6 -6.24 5.96 -9.81
CA ASP A 6 -6.79 6.08 -8.48
C ASP A 6 -8.26 5.60 -8.46
N ASN A 7 -8.58 4.45 -7.85
CA ASN A 7 -7.58 3.44 -7.45
C ASN A 7 -7.79 2.10 -8.18
N ARG A 8 -8.01 2.15 -9.49
CA ARG A 8 -8.11 0.94 -10.32
C ARG A 8 -6.79 0.18 -10.40
N ILE A 9 -5.65 0.89 -10.21
CA ILE A 9 -4.34 0.24 -10.22
C ILE A 9 -4.14 -0.61 -8.95
N GLY A 10 -4.63 -0.15 -7.80
CA GLY A 10 -4.62 -0.94 -6.58
C GLY A 10 -5.45 -2.21 -6.70
N CYS A 11 -6.62 -2.14 -7.36
CA CYS A 11 -7.41 -3.33 -7.66
C CYS A 11 -6.67 -4.31 -8.58
N ALA A 12 -5.93 -3.81 -9.56
CA ALA A 12 -5.13 -4.65 -10.46
C ALA A 12 -3.95 -5.31 -9.70
N VAL A 13 -3.22 -4.55 -8.88
CA VAL A 13 -2.16 -5.11 -8.03
C VAL A 13 -2.73 -6.20 -7.12
N MET A 14 -3.84 -5.95 -6.45
CA MET A 14 -4.49 -6.92 -5.59
C MET A 14 -4.83 -8.20 -6.35
N ALA A 15 -5.42 -8.09 -7.54
CA ALA A 15 -5.76 -9.25 -8.36
C ALA A 15 -4.52 -10.06 -8.77
N ASP A 16 -3.46 -9.40 -9.24
CA ASP A 16 -2.22 -10.05 -9.63
C ASP A 16 -1.50 -10.67 -8.41
N VAL A 17 -1.53 -10.02 -7.25
CA VAL A 17 -1.00 -10.61 -6.00
C VAL A 17 -1.76 -11.88 -5.66
N MET A 18 -3.10 -11.87 -5.67
CA MET A 18 -3.91 -13.04 -5.39
C MET A 18 -3.68 -14.20 -6.37
N GLU A 19 -3.36 -13.90 -7.63
CA GLU A 19 -3.00 -14.90 -8.63
C GLU A 19 -1.59 -15.48 -8.37
N ASN A 20 -0.64 -14.63 -7.94
CA ASN A 20 0.76 -15.01 -7.80
C ASN A 20 1.11 -15.68 -6.46
N ILE A 21 0.40 -15.43 -5.37
CA ILE A 21 0.72 -16.04 -4.07
C ILE A 21 0.53 -17.57 -4.05
N GLY A 22 -0.28 -18.11 -4.95
CA GLY A 22 -0.55 -19.56 -5.03
C GLY A 22 -1.15 -20.11 -3.73
N THR A 23 -0.79 -21.36 -3.40
CA THR A 23 -1.32 -22.05 -2.20
C THR A 23 -0.23 -22.45 -1.18
N LYS A 24 1.02 -22.05 -1.42
CA LYS A 24 2.17 -22.45 -0.59
C LYS A 24 2.57 -21.38 0.42
N HIS A 25 1.60 -20.83 1.13
CA HIS A 25 1.84 -19.87 2.22
C HIS A 25 0.99 -20.24 3.44
N PRO A 26 1.42 -19.89 4.66
CA PRO A 26 0.72 -20.27 5.90
C PRO A 26 -0.50 -19.39 6.21
N ASN A 27 -0.69 -18.29 5.48
CA ASN A 27 -1.67 -17.27 5.78
C ASN A 27 -3.04 -17.54 5.14
N THR A 28 -4.12 -17.11 5.78
CA THR A 28 -5.39 -16.86 5.09
C THR A 28 -5.35 -15.46 4.51
N VAL A 29 -5.48 -15.34 3.20
CA VAL A 29 -5.36 -14.06 2.48
C VAL A 29 -6.70 -13.67 1.88
N TYR A 30 -7.11 -12.43 2.12
CA TYR A 30 -8.30 -11.83 1.54
C TYR A 30 -7.91 -10.69 0.60
N GLY A 31 -8.29 -10.79 -0.66
CA GLY A 31 -8.23 -9.65 -1.60
C GLY A 31 -9.52 -8.85 -1.48
N VAL A 32 -9.42 -7.58 -1.12
CA VAL A 32 -10.59 -6.72 -0.87
C VAL A 32 -10.53 -5.49 -1.75
N ALA A 33 -11.54 -5.32 -2.60
CA ALA A 33 -11.76 -4.07 -3.32
C ALA A 33 -12.84 -3.26 -2.59
N THR A 34 -12.42 -2.22 -1.90
CA THR A 34 -13.30 -1.37 -1.11
C THR A 34 -14.09 -0.41 -1.98
N VAL A 35 -15.18 0.10 -1.45
CA VAL A 35 -16.00 1.13 -2.09
C VAL A 35 -16.01 2.40 -1.26
N GLN A 36 -16.21 3.55 -1.92
CA GLN A 36 -16.37 4.84 -1.23
C GLN A 36 -15.14 5.25 -0.40
N GLU A 37 -13.95 4.98 -0.91
CA GLU A 37 -12.70 5.45 -0.30
C GLU A 37 -12.67 7.00 -0.31
N GLU A 38 -12.86 7.63 -1.46
CA GLU A 38 -12.81 9.07 -1.75
C GLU A 38 -13.80 9.94 -0.94
N VAL A 39 -14.76 9.32 -0.29
CA VAL A 39 -15.81 10.00 0.49
C VAL A 39 -15.81 9.61 1.96
N GLY A 40 -14.68 9.11 2.46
CA GLY A 40 -14.45 8.87 3.88
C GLY A 40 -14.11 7.43 4.27
N LEU A 41 -13.44 6.66 3.40
CA LEU A 41 -12.87 5.34 3.69
C LEU A 41 -13.93 4.33 4.16
N ARG A 42 -15.15 4.41 3.60
CA ARG A 42 -16.33 3.74 4.17
C ARG A 42 -16.30 2.23 3.97
N GLY A 43 -15.89 1.79 2.78
CA GLY A 43 -15.78 0.37 2.47
C GLY A 43 -14.73 -0.33 3.33
N ALA A 44 -13.61 0.33 3.61
CA ALA A 44 -12.57 -0.19 4.49
C ALA A 44 -13.10 -0.43 5.91
N GLN A 45 -13.86 0.52 6.46
CA GLN A 45 -14.44 0.37 7.79
C GLN A 45 -15.42 -0.82 7.89
N THR A 46 -16.19 -1.06 6.84
CA THR A 46 -17.15 -2.19 6.85
C THR A 46 -16.49 -3.53 6.59
N SER A 47 -15.52 -3.58 5.68
CA SER A 47 -14.80 -4.81 5.35
C SER A 47 -13.91 -5.29 6.50
N VAL A 48 -13.23 -4.39 7.21
CA VAL A 48 -12.40 -4.76 8.35
C VAL A 48 -13.24 -5.36 9.49
N ASN A 49 -14.45 -4.86 9.72
CA ASN A 49 -15.38 -5.44 10.71
C ASN A 49 -15.83 -6.86 10.36
N LEU A 50 -15.90 -7.17 9.05
CA LEU A 50 -16.28 -8.50 8.60
C LEU A 50 -15.13 -9.51 8.68
N LEU A 51 -13.90 -9.05 8.37
CA LEU A 51 -12.75 -9.92 8.18
C LEU A 51 -11.87 -10.04 9.42
N SER A 52 -11.80 -8.99 10.25
CA SER A 52 -10.95 -8.90 11.44
C SER A 52 -9.53 -9.41 11.20
N PRO A 53 -8.76 -8.81 10.27
CA PRO A 53 -7.45 -9.30 9.90
C PRO A 53 -6.41 -9.01 10.98
N ASP A 54 -5.35 -9.80 11.05
CA ASP A 54 -4.19 -9.54 11.89
C ASP A 54 -3.27 -8.48 11.29
N VAL A 55 -3.14 -8.49 9.95
CA VAL A 55 -2.28 -7.60 9.17
C VAL A 55 -3.04 -7.13 7.94
N ALA A 56 -2.85 -5.88 7.57
CA ALA A 56 -3.42 -5.30 6.36
C ALA A 56 -2.36 -4.59 5.52
N PHE A 57 -2.34 -4.91 4.24
CA PHE A 57 -1.62 -4.17 3.21
C PHE A 57 -2.63 -3.37 2.39
N VAL A 58 -2.54 -2.07 2.48
CA VAL A 58 -3.37 -1.14 1.70
C VAL A 58 -2.60 -0.78 0.44
N ILE A 59 -3.28 -0.80 -0.70
CA ILE A 59 -2.67 -0.48 -1.98
C ILE A 59 -3.41 0.72 -2.54
N ASP A 60 -2.68 1.82 -2.68
CA ASP A 60 -3.26 3.08 -3.12
C ASP A 60 -2.37 3.78 -4.14
N THR A 61 -2.67 5.00 -4.48
CA THR A 61 -1.85 5.89 -5.30
C THR A 61 -1.30 7.04 -4.45
N CYS A 62 -0.23 7.66 -4.92
CA CYS A 62 0.26 8.92 -4.33
C CYS A 62 0.63 9.91 -5.43
N VAL A 63 0.63 11.19 -5.08
CA VAL A 63 1.04 12.25 -6.01
C VAL A 63 2.49 12.05 -6.42
N ALA A 64 2.73 11.89 -7.73
CA ALA A 64 4.07 11.79 -8.26
C ALA A 64 4.67 13.18 -8.55
N GLY A 65 5.86 13.39 -8.07
CA GLY A 65 6.66 14.57 -8.38
C GLY A 65 7.08 14.65 -9.86
N GLY A 66 7.57 15.84 -10.26
CA GLY A 66 7.85 16.15 -11.65
C GLY A 66 6.60 16.47 -12.46
N THR A 67 5.45 16.60 -11.81
CA THR A 67 4.25 17.23 -12.39
C THR A 67 4.48 18.74 -12.45
N PRO A 68 4.22 19.41 -13.58
CA PRO A 68 4.36 20.87 -13.66
C PRO A 68 3.59 21.59 -12.55
N GLY A 69 4.27 22.48 -11.82
CA GLY A 69 3.69 23.23 -10.71
C GLY A 69 3.67 22.49 -9.34
N VAL A 70 4.18 21.28 -9.27
CA VAL A 70 4.33 20.52 -8.01
C VAL A 70 5.81 20.44 -7.64
N SER A 71 6.17 20.96 -6.46
CA SER A 71 7.54 20.89 -5.95
C SER A 71 7.86 19.48 -5.42
N ASP A 72 9.14 19.14 -5.39
CA ASP A 72 9.61 17.85 -4.86
C ASP A 72 9.36 17.70 -3.35
N ASP A 73 9.26 18.79 -2.62
CA ASP A 73 8.93 18.78 -1.18
C ASP A 73 7.47 18.33 -0.95
N VAL A 74 6.57 18.66 -1.88
CA VAL A 74 5.15 18.26 -1.80
C VAL A 74 4.95 16.83 -2.32
N ALA A 75 5.70 16.43 -3.35
CA ALA A 75 5.58 15.12 -3.97
C ALA A 75 6.98 14.53 -4.24
N PRO A 76 7.61 13.94 -3.23
CA PRO A 76 8.96 13.37 -3.37
C PRO A 76 9.00 12.13 -4.24
N ALA A 77 7.94 11.33 -4.28
CA ALA A 77 7.89 10.11 -5.08
C ALA A 77 7.90 10.43 -6.59
N LYS A 78 8.60 9.62 -7.37
CA LYS A 78 8.77 9.80 -8.82
C LYS A 78 8.31 8.57 -9.58
N LEU A 79 7.77 8.76 -10.79
CA LEU A 79 7.47 7.67 -11.71
C LEU A 79 8.72 6.86 -12.06
N GLY A 80 8.62 5.53 -12.06
CA GLY A 80 9.70 4.63 -12.46
C GLY A 80 10.85 4.52 -11.44
N LYS A 81 10.61 4.95 -10.20
CA LYS A 81 11.58 4.83 -9.11
C LYS A 81 11.16 3.82 -8.03
N GLY A 82 10.17 3.01 -8.34
CA GLY A 82 9.63 1.97 -7.48
C GLY A 82 8.40 2.40 -6.69
N ILE A 83 7.81 1.43 -6.04
CA ILE A 83 6.66 1.63 -5.17
C ILE A 83 7.00 2.52 -3.99
N ALA A 84 6.08 3.39 -3.60
CA ALA A 84 6.24 4.22 -2.42
C ALA A 84 5.64 3.56 -1.18
N ILE A 85 6.43 3.47 -0.11
CA ILE A 85 6.00 3.04 1.21
C ILE A 85 5.54 4.27 1.97
N THR A 86 4.27 4.32 2.34
CA THR A 86 3.71 5.45 3.09
C THR A 86 4.18 5.37 4.54
N ILE A 87 4.84 6.42 5.01
CA ILE A 87 5.32 6.52 6.39
C ILE A 87 4.47 7.45 7.25
N PHE A 88 3.62 8.25 6.63
CA PHE A 88 2.65 9.13 7.27
C PHE A 88 1.58 9.53 6.27
N ASP A 89 0.32 9.48 6.69
CA ASP A 89 -0.79 10.16 6.04
C ASP A 89 -1.71 10.80 7.11
N ALA A 90 -2.70 11.58 6.69
CA ALA A 90 -3.59 12.29 7.63
C ALA A 90 -4.46 11.35 8.48
N GLY A 91 -4.55 10.08 8.14
CA GLY A 91 -5.32 9.06 8.86
C GLY A 91 -4.49 8.07 9.67
N MET A 92 -3.17 7.94 9.37
CA MET A 92 -2.37 6.85 9.94
C MET A 92 -0.87 7.15 9.98
N ILE A 93 -0.24 6.71 11.06
CA ILE A 93 1.19 6.40 11.10
C ILE A 93 1.29 4.88 11.06
N PRO A 94 1.87 4.28 10.02
CA PRO A 94 1.91 2.83 9.89
C PRO A 94 2.80 2.17 10.95
N ASN A 95 2.55 0.89 11.18
CA ASN A 95 3.40 0.11 12.08
C ASN A 95 4.85 0.10 11.58
N THR A 96 5.79 0.48 12.44
CA THR A 96 7.20 0.65 12.07
C THR A 96 7.89 -0.67 11.76
N ALA A 97 7.58 -1.73 12.50
CA ALA A 97 8.16 -3.05 12.24
C ALA A 97 7.71 -3.62 10.89
N LEU A 98 6.42 -3.44 10.55
CA LEU A 98 5.90 -3.85 9.26
C LEU A 98 6.51 -3.04 8.10
N ARG A 99 6.75 -1.74 8.31
CA ARG A 99 7.46 -0.87 7.37
C ARG A 99 8.90 -1.33 7.15
N ASP A 100 9.61 -1.64 8.23
CA ASP A 100 11.01 -2.04 8.16
C ASP A 100 11.14 -3.42 7.51
N PHE A 101 10.24 -4.35 7.82
CA PHE A 101 10.12 -5.63 7.11
C PHE A 101 9.88 -5.45 5.60
N ALA A 102 9.03 -4.50 5.19
CA ALA A 102 8.82 -4.21 3.78
C ALA A 102 10.10 -3.74 3.08
N LYS A 103 10.92 -2.92 3.76
CA LYS A 103 12.21 -2.46 3.23
C LYS A 103 13.20 -3.61 3.10
N GLU A 104 13.31 -4.45 4.12
CA GLU A 104 14.19 -5.63 4.10
C GLU A 104 13.86 -6.56 2.93
N VAL A 105 12.57 -6.90 2.76
CA VAL A 105 12.13 -7.73 1.64
C VAL A 105 12.40 -7.06 0.29
N ALA A 106 12.19 -5.76 0.17
CA ALA A 106 12.49 -5.04 -1.06
C ALA A 106 14.00 -5.05 -1.39
N GLU A 107 14.86 -4.89 -0.38
CA GLU A 107 16.32 -4.95 -0.53
C GLU A 107 16.78 -6.36 -0.98
N GLU A 108 16.26 -7.42 -0.38
CA GLU A 108 16.56 -8.81 -0.77
C GLU A 108 16.17 -9.08 -2.23
N LEU A 109 15.01 -8.57 -2.65
CA LEU A 109 14.52 -8.70 -4.01
C LEU A 109 15.14 -7.69 -4.99
N LYS A 110 15.98 -6.75 -4.49
CA LYS A 110 16.57 -5.65 -5.27
C LYS A 110 15.50 -4.80 -5.97
N LEU A 111 14.37 -4.63 -5.33
CA LEU A 111 13.29 -3.78 -5.82
C LEU A 111 13.51 -2.34 -5.33
N PRO A 112 13.45 -1.34 -6.22
CA PRO A 112 13.51 0.05 -5.80
C PRO A 112 12.24 0.41 -5.03
N THR A 113 12.42 1.14 -3.92
CA THR A 113 11.32 1.69 -3.12
C THR A 113 11.55 3.17 -2.85
N GLN A 114 10.46 3.88 -2.60
CA GLN A 114 10.46 5.28 -2.25
C GLN A 114 9.65 5.51 -0.97
N ILE A 115 9.70 6.71 -0.43
CA ILE A 115 8.89 7.13 0.71
C ILE A 115 7.74 8.00 0.20
N SER A 116 6.53 7.78 0.75
CA SER A 116 5.39 8.67 0.59
C SER A 116 4.98 9.28 1.92
N ILE A 117 4.69 10.58 1.88
CA ILE A 117 4.13 11.37 2.98
C ILE A 117 2.95 12.14 2.40
N SER A 118 1.81 12.13 3.08
CA SER A 118 0.61 12.86 2.66
C SER A 118 -0.01 13.59 3.86
N GLU A 119 0.24 14.88 3.99
CA GLU A 119 -0.30 15.69 5.09
C GLU A 119 -1.80 15.96 4.94
N GLY A 120 -2.31 16.00 3.71
CA GLY A 120 -3.69 16.39 3.39
C GLY A 120 -4.59 15.25 2.91
N GLY A 121 -4.06 14.04 2.78
CA GLY A 121 -4.80 12.86 2.30
C GLY A 121 -4.68 11.69 3.25
N ALA A 122 -5.67 10.82 3.22
CA ALA A 122 -5.68 9.58 3.97
C ALA A 122 -5.99 8.42 3.03
N THR A 123 -5.67 7.22 3.42
CA THR A 123 -5.98 5.98 2.71
C THR A 123 -6.88 5.09 3.56
N ASP A 124 -7.38 4.01 3.00
CA ASP A 124 -8.17 3.00 3.73
C ASP A 124 -7.49 2.51 5.01
N GLY A 125 -6.15 2.60 5.08
CA GLY A 125 -5.37 2.31 6.28
C GLY A 125 -5.82 3.09 7.51
N GLY A 126 -6.28 4.32 7.32
CA GLY A 126 -6.80 5.19 8.39
C GLY A 126 -8.03 4.63 9.12
N ARG A 127 -8.78 3.71 8.50
CA ARG A 127 -9.90 3.00 9.15
C ARG A 127 -9.52 1.61 9.62
N ILE A 128 -8.68 0.93 8.84
CA ILE A 128 -8.31 -0.46 9.12
C ILE A 128 -7.48 -0.57 10.39
N HIS A 129 -6.48 0.29 10.56
CA HIS A 129 -5.55 0.21 11.71
C HIS A 129 -6.21 0.45 13.07
N LEU A 130 -7.39 1.09 13.10
CA LEU A 130 -8.16 1.37 14.32
C LEU A 130 -9.14 0.26 14.69
N HIS A 131 -9.23 -0.82 13.90
CA HIS A 131 -10.19 -1.87 14.17
C HIS A 131 -9.82 -2.68 15.41
N ASP A 132 -10.81 -2.93 16.30
CA ASP A 132 -10.68 -3.66 17.54
C ASP A 132 -9.50 -3.17 18.42
N SER A 133 -8.55 -4.01 18.72
CA SER A 133 -7.31 -3.67 19.48
C SER A 133 -6.20 -3.10 18.60
N GLY A 134 -6.46 -2.89 17.34
CA GLY A 134 -5.53 -2.41 16.32
C GLY A 134 -5.09 -3.49 15.35
N VAL A 135 -5.02 -3.14 14.07
CA VAL A 135 -4.53 -4.00 12.98
C VAL A 135 -3.18 -3.48 12.51
N LEU A 136 -2.18 -4.36 12.42
CA LEU A 136 -0.89 -4.00 11.85
C LEU A 136 -1.07 -3.61 10.37
N THR A 137 -0.96 -2.33 10.07
CA THR A 137 -1.33 -1.81 8.74
C THR A 137 -0.16 -1.06 8.11
N LEU A 138 0.03 -1.29 6.81
CA LEU A 138 0.99 -0.58 5.98
C LEU A 138 0.36 -0.24 4.63
N THR A 139 0.56 1.00 4.18
CA THR A 139 0.11 1.45 2.86
C THR A 139 1.26 1.47 1.88
N PHE A 140 1.03 0.87 0.73
CA PHE A 140 1.86 0.92 -0.47
C PHE A 140 1.19 1.79 -1.51
N SER A 141 1.91 2.79 -2.01
CA SER A 141 1.35 3.74 -2.96
C SER A 141 2.09 3.69 -4.29
N ILE A 142 1.33 3.67 -5.38
CA ILE A 142 1.88 3.74 -6.74
C ILE A 142 1.97 5.21 -7.14
N PRO A 143 3.19 5.72 -7.41
CA PRO A 143 3.36 7.10 -7.84
C PRO A 143 2.55 7.40 -9.10
N THR A 144 1.68 8.39 -9.03
CA THR A 144 0.72 8.71 -10.09
C THR A 144 0.72 10.20 -10.37
N ARG A 145 0.94 10.60 -11.64
CA ARG A 145 0.73 11.98 -12.07
C ARG A 145 -0.72 12.22 -12.42
N TYR A 146 -1.20 13.41 -12.12
CA TYR A 146 -2.57 13.85 -12.39
C TYR A 146 -3.62 12.98 -11.68
N ILE A 147 -3.33 12.61 -10.42
CA ILE A 147 -4.28 11.96 -9.53
C ILE A 147 -5.56 12.80 -9.39
N HIS A 148 -6.69 12.18 -9.10
CA HIS A 148 -8.02 12.82 -9.01
C HIS A 148 -8.44 13.54 -10.31
N SER A 149 -7.93 13.10 -11.45
CA SER A 149 -8.35 13.61 -12.76
C SER A 149 -8.84 12.47 -13.66
N HIS A 150 -9.50 12.85 -14.74
CA HIS A 150 -10.04 11.85 -15.70
C HIS A 150 -8.95 11.12 -16.50
N GLN A 151 -7.71 11.58 -16.46
CA GLN A 151 -6.55 10.89 -17.06
C GLN A 151 -5.34 11.03 -16.15
N SER A 152 -4.65 9.92 -15.91
CA SER A 152 -3.48 9.90 -15.07
C SER A 152 -2.38 9.00 -15.67
N ILE A 153 -1.15 9.15 -15.15
CA ILE A 153 0.04 8.45 -15.65
C ILE A 153 0.69 7.71 -14.50
N ILE A 154 0.98 6.44 -14.72
CA ILE A 154 1.81 5.59 -13.85
C ILE A 154 2.98 5.02 -14.65
N HIS A 155 3.95 4.42 -13.97
CA HIS A 155 5.01 3.64 -14.58
C HIS A 155 4.78 2.14 -14.31
N MET A 156 4.94 1.31 -15.35
CA MET A 156 4.66 -0.13 -15.23
C MET A 156 5.65 -0.85 -14.31
N ASP A 157 6.89 -0.40 -14.21
CA ASP A 157 7.86 -1.00 -13.30
C ASP A 157 7.45 -0.78 -11.82
N ASP A 158 6.83 0.37 -11.50
CA ASP A 158 6.31 0.63 -10.15
C ASP A 158 5.16 -0.34 -9.81
N TYR A 159 4.28 -0.59 -10.78
CA TYR A 159 3.22 -1.59 -10.67
C TYR A 159 3.77 -3.01 -10.45
N GLN A 160 4.70 -3.44 -11.31
CA GLN A 160 5.29 -4.78 -11.22
C GLN A 160 6.06 -4.96 -9.91
N GLY A 161 6.79 -3.92 -9.48
CA GLY A 161 7.47 -3.90 -8.18
C GLY A 161 6.51 -4.05 -7.01
N ALA A 162 5.34 -3.40 -7.08
CA ALA A 162 4.28 -3.54 -6.07
C ALA A 162 3.79 -4.99 -5.96
N VAL A 163 3.45 -5.61 -7.08
CA VAL A 163 3.00 -7.01 -7.12
C VAL A 163 4.06 -7.94 -6.53
N GLN A 164 5.33 -7.80 -6.94
CA GLN A 164 6.42 -8.64 -6.46
C GLN A 164 6.66 -8.48 -4.96
N LEU A 165 6.73 -7.23 -4.47
CA LEU A 165 6.99 -6.94 -3.06
C LEU A 165 5.88 -7.48 -2.17
N ILE A 166 4.62 -7.15 -2.47
CA ILE A 166 3.48 -7.55 -1.64
C ILE A 166 3.31 -9.08 -1.64
N THR A 167 3.48 -9.73 -2.80
CA THR A 167 3.46 -11.20 -2.89
C THR A 167 4.52 -11.82 -1.99
N ALA A 168 5.76 -11.34 -2.04
CA ALA A 168 6.85 -11.85 -1.21
C ALA A 168 6.59 -11.61 0.28
N MET A 169 6.11 -10.44 0.66
CA MET A 169 5.77 -10.13 2.05
C MET A 169 4.70 -11.08 2.61
N ILE A 170 3.65 -11.36 1.85
CA ILE A 170 2.60 -12.31 2.25
C ILE A 170 3.19 -13.70 2.48
N CYS A 171 4.09 -14.15 1.62
CA CYS A 171 4.73 -15.46 1.73
C CYS A 171 5.70 -15.55 2.91
N LEU A 172 6.41 -14.46 3.23
CA LEU A 172 7.45 -14.41 4.26
C LEU A 172 6.92 -14.07 5.66
N LEU A 173 5.71 -13.54 5.78
CA LEU A 173 5.16 -12.97 7.00
C LEU A 173 5.18 -13.91 8.23
N TYR A 174 5.32 -15.23 8.03
CA TYR A 174 5.40 -16.23 9.10
C TYR A 174 6.74 -16.98 9.16
N THR A 175 7.64 -16.73 8.23
CA THR A 175 8.97 -17.37 8.21
C THR A 175 10.06 -16.50 8.82
N SER A 176 9.79 -15.21 8.95
CA SER A 176 10.61 -14.25 9.71
C SER A 176 9.97 -13.99 11.08
N PRO A 177 10.70 -13.47 12.07
CA PRO A 177 10.10 -13.00 13.32
C PRO A 177 8.91 -12.10 12.99
N SER A 178 7.73 -12.50 13.45
CA SER A 178 6.49 -11.79 13.14
C SER A 178 6.57 -10.32 13.59
N PRO A 179 6.00 -9.37 12.85
CA PRO A 179 5.83 -8.00 13.35
C PRO A 179 5.16 -7.92 14.74
N ARG A 180 4.39 -8.94 15.13
CA ARG A 180 3.86 -9.07 16.50
C ARG A 180 4.94 -9.28 17.55
N ASP A 181 6.06 -9.92 17.19
CA ASP A 181 7.16 -10.16 18.12
C ASP A 181 7.91 -8.87 18.45
N TYR A 182 7.81 -7.85 17.57
CA TYR A 182 8.34 -6.51 17.80
C TYR A 182 7.35 -5.57 18.50
N ALA A 183 6.05 -5.88 18.49
CA ALA A 183 5.04 -5.07 19.16
C ALA A 183 4.95 -5.36 20.68
N ALA A 184 5.59 -6.41 21.15
CA ALA A 184 5.62 -6.84 22.56
C ALA A 184 6.90 -6.40 23.32
N SER A 185 7.82 -5.71 22.65
CA SER A 185 9.05 -5.12 23.22
C SER A 185 8.95 -3.59 23.24
#